data_b44a32236c8d86aa9afa13eb7d5ecec6
#
_entry.id   b44a32236c8d86aa9afa13eb7d5ecec6
#
_cell.length_a   1.000
_cell.length_b   1.000
_cell.length_c   1.000
_cell.angle_alpha   90.00
_cell.angle_beta   90.00
_cell.angle_gamma   90.00
#
_symmetry.space_group_name_H-M   'P 1'
#
loop_
_entity.id
_entity.type
_entity.pdbx_description
1 polymer ?
#
loop_
_entity_poly.entity_id
_entity_poly.type
_entity_poly.pdbx_seq_one_letter_code
_entity_poly.pdbx_strand_id
1 'polypeptide(L)'
;MTTRFRLHLENGRLRNELFHLTHEQWTQAAARHPDLAKQIDVSVGWDGDILENALQDADALLAGPIDRPKIIQAKKLKWLHTTGAGVDHLLPLDWLPEQITVTNSSGIHGDKTEDFISMALLMLHNKMPQILANQTNKIWDMIHEFNIRGKTATVIGFGDVGRAAGLGAKRLGMKVIAVTRSGTAQPLADETISVSQLDTVLPRTDYLIVAAPLTADTRGLITDARIASLPKGAGLINIGRSPIVDYDAVIKHLTSKQLDGAILDVFDNEPLDPSSPLWTTPNLIVTPHTSCDAPDYTQRVLDCWFANFAKFITTGQLDNKVNRQLGY
;
A
#
# COMPACT_ATOMS: atom_id res chain seq x y z
N MET A 1 6.89 -31.22 28.28
CA MET A 1 5.86 -30.32 27.67
C MET A 1 6.60 -29.43 26.71
N THR A 2 6.34 -29.53 25.42
CA THR A 2 6.90 -28.60 24.45
C THR A 2 6.32 -27.21 24.74
N THR A 3 7.19 -26.23 24.98
CA THR A 3 6.79 -24.82 25.20
C THR A 3 6.09 -24.33 23.94
N ARG A 4 4.83 -23.91 24.05
CA ARG A 4 4.09 -23.33 22.92
C ARG A 4 4.69 -21.98 22.54
N PHE A 5 4.61 -21.66 21.26
CA PHE A 5 5.00 -20.35 20.73
C PHE A 5 4.01 -19.28 21.19
N ARG A 6 4.49 -18.19 21.76
CA ARG A 6 3.63 -17.13 22.31
C ARG A 6 3.51 -15.97 21.34
N LEU A 7 2.29 -15.76 20.87
CA LEU A 7 1.92 -14.65 19.98
C LEU A 7 1.08 -13.65 20.74
N HIS A 8 1.45 -12.36 20.65
CA HIS A 8 0.59 -11.26 21.08
C HIS A 8 0.03 -10.53 19.88
N LEU A 9 -1.30 -10.30 19.88
CA LEU A 9 -2.03 -9.48 18.90
C LEU A 9 -2.35 -8.14 19.57
N GLU A 10 -1.82 -7.03 19.01
CA GLU A 10 -2.03 -5.71 19.59
C GLU A 10 -2.87 -4.83 18.70
N ASN A 11 -3.89 -4.17 19.25
CA ASN A 11 -4.87 -3.36 18.57
C ASN A 11 -4.89 -1.92 19.07
N GLY A 12 -5.43 -1.03 18.24
CA GLY A 12 -5.80 0.33 18.63
C GLY A 12 -7.31 0.54 18.44
N ARG A 13 -8.04 0.92 19.49
CA ARG A 13 -9.51 1.13 19.45
C ARG A 13 -9.93 2.24 18.49
N LEU A 14 -9.06 3.21 18.24
CA LEU A 14 -9.35 4.32 17.32
C LEU A 14 -9.17 3.94 15.84
N ARG A 15 -8.57 2.78 15.54
CA ARG A 15 -8.48 2.29 14.17
C ARG A 15 -9.82 1.75 13.70
N ASN A 16 -10.03 1.75 12.39
CA ASN A 16 -11.21 1.11 11.79
C ASN A 16 -11.27 -0.38 12.19
N GLU A 17 -12.47 -0.87 12.49
CA GLU A 17 -12.72 -2.26 12.91
C GLU A 17 -12.19 -3.31 11.91
N LEU A 18 -12.09 -2.94 10.63
CA LEU A 18 -11.49 -3.77 9.58
C LEU A 18 -10.07 -4.25 9.95
N PHE A 19 -9.34 -3.49 10.75
CA PHE A 19 -7.95 -3.77 11.13
C PHE A 19 -7.83 -4.39 12.53
N HIS A 20 -8.93 -4.76 13.18
CA HIS A 20 -8.92 -5.30 14.53
C HIS A 20 -8.62 -6.81 14.52
N LEU A 21 -7.55 -7.20 15.20
CA LEU A 21 -7.11 -8.57 15.42
C LEU A 21 -7.79 -9.14 16.68
N THR A 22 -9.06 -9.53 16.58
CA THR A 22 -9.86 -10.00 17.72
C THR A 22 -9.65 -11.49 18.00
N HIS A 23 -10.08 -11.98 19.17
CA HIS A 23 -10.13 -13.42 19.47
C HIS A 23 -11.01 -14.19 18.47
N GLU A 24 -12.08 -13.57 17.96
CA GLU A 24 -12.95 -14.18 16.95
C GLU A 24 -12.19 -14.34 15.63
N GLN A 25 -11.53 -13.27 15.14
CA GLN A 25 -10.71 -13.31 13.94
C GLN A 25 -9.60 -14.37 14.04
N TRP A 26 -8.93 -14.43 15.20
CA TRP A 26 -7.94 -15.46 15.47
C TRP A 26 -8.55 -16.87 15.41
N THR A 27 -9.71 -17.09 16.05
CA THR A 27 -10.38 -18.40 16.07
C THR A 27 -10.73 -18.87 14.67
N GLN A 28 -11.24 -17.96 13.83
CA GLN A 28 -11.56 -18.25 12.43
C GLN A 28 -10.30 -18.62 11.63
N ALA A 29 -9.19 -17.89 11.81
CA ALA A 29 -7.91 -18.20 11.16
C ALA A 29 -7.34 -19.54 11.69
N ALA A 30 -7.36 -19.77 13.01
CA ALA A 30 -6.91 -21.01 13.65
C ALA A 30 -7.65 -22.24 13.13
N ALA A 31 -8.95 -22.10 12.81
CA ALA A 31 -9.75 -23.19 12.23
C ALA A 31 -9.28 -23.58 10.81
N ARG A 32 -8.71 -22.64 10.06
CA ARG A 32 -8.10 -22.90 8.74
C ARG A 32 -6.69 -23.51 8.85
N HIS A 33 -6.01 -23.30 9.99
CA HIS A 33 -4.63 -23.73 10.23
C HIS A 33 -4.50 -24.59 11.54
N PRO A 34 -5.30 -25.65 11.73
CA PRO A 34 -5.46 -26.32 13.04
C PRO A 34 -4.17 -26.91 13.60
N ASP A 35 -3.29 -27.44 12.77
CA ASP A 35 -2.04 -28.06 13.22
C ASP A 35 -0.97 -27.04 13.64
N LEU A 36 -1.00 -25.85 13.07
CA LEU A 36 -0.15 -24.73 13.49
C LEU A 36 -0.71 -24.08 14.74
N ALA A 37 -2.02 -23.83 14.78
CA ALA A 37 -2.67 -23.17 15.92
C ALA A 37 -2.51 -23.90 17.25
N LYS A 38 -2.46 -25.26 17.24
CA LYS A 38 -2.18 -26.08 18.44
C LYS A 38 -0.82 -25.79 19.07
N GLN A 39 0.12 -25.22 18.33
CA GLN A 39 1.47 -24.91 18.78
C GLN A 39 1.59 -23.49 19.35
N ILE A 40 0.51 -22.69 19.31
CA ILE A 40 0.52 -21.27 19.63
C ILE A 40 -0.35 -21.00 20.85
N ASP A 41 0.17 -20.19 21.77
CA ASP A 41 -0.61 -19.52 22.81
C ASP A 41 -0.76 -18.06 22.39
N VAL A 42 -2.01 -17.63 22.15
CA VAL A 42 -2.32 -16.27 21.71
C VAL A 42 -2.87 -15.41 22.84
N SER A 43 -2.46 -14.17 22.90
CA SER A 43 -3.07 -13.11 23.71
C SER A 43 -3.48 -11.94 22.83
N VAL A 44 -4.54 -11.21 23.20
CA VAL A 44 -5.06 -10.07 22.46
C VAL A 44 -5.12 -8.87 23.40
N GLY A 45 -4.48 -7.77 23.03
CA GLY A 45 -4.44 -6.50 23.77
C GLY A 45 -4.99 -5.33 22.95
N TRP A 46 -5.29 -4.25 23.69
CA TRP A 46 -5.87 -3.04 23.12
C TRP A 46 -5.24 -1.80 23.74
N ASP A 47 -4.72 -0.89 22.89
CA ASP A 47 -4.10 0.38 23.31
C ASP A 47 -3.00 0.21 24.36
N GLY A 48 -2.33 -0.94 24.32
CA GLY A 48 -1.23 -1.26 25.22
C GLY A 48 -1.63 -1.68 26.64
N ASP A 49 -2.90 -2.02 26.88
CA ASP A 49 -3.46 -2.37 28.20
C ASP A 49 -2.76 -3.56 28.88
N ILE A 50 -2.39 -4.58 28.11
CA ILE A 50 -1.64 -5.75 28.60
C ILE A 50 -0.30 -5.92 27.87
N LEU A 51 0.08 -5.03 26.95
CA LEU A 51 1.23 -5.18 26.06
C LEU A 51 2.54 -5.41 26.84
N GLU A 52 2.79 -4.64 27.89
CA GLU A 52 4.01 -4.77 28.69
C GLU A 52 4.16 -6.18 29.32
N ASN A 53 3.07 -6.69 29.90
CA ASN A 53 3.05 -8.01 30.48
C ASN A 53 3.18 -9.11 29.41
N ALA A 54 2.48 -8.97 28.29
CA ALA A 54 2.53 -9.93 27.20
C ALA A 54 3.94 -10.02 26.58
N LEU A 55 4.62 -8.88 26.40
CA LEU A 55 5.98 -8.83 25.83
C LEU A 55 7.07 -9.43 26.72
N GLN A 56 6.84 -9.66 28.02
CA GLN A 56 7.80 -10.36 28.87
C GLN A 56 8.09 -11.78 28.38
N ASP A 57 7.10 -12.40 27.77
CA ASP A 57 7.14 -13.80 27.38
C ASP A 57 6.84 -14.07 25.90
N ALA A 58 6.40 -13.07 25.15
CA ALA A 58 6.04 -13.21 23.74
C ALA A 58 7.26 -13.55 22.87
N ASP A 59 7.10 -14.54 21.98
CA ASP A 59 8.04 -14.86 20.91
C ASP A 59 7.80 -13.97 19.69
N ALA A 60 6.53 -13.64 19.43
CA ALA A 60 6.12 -12.76 18.32
C ALA A 60 5.06 -11.74 18.76
N LEU A 61 5.11 -10.57 18.11
CA LEU A 61 4.09 -9.52 18.18
C LEU A 61 3.53 -9.29 16.76
N LEU A 62 2.21 -9.38 16.62
CA LEU A 62 1.50 -8.96 15.42
C LEU A 62 0.68 -7.71 15.78
N ALA A 63 1.02 -6.56 15.19
CA ALA A 63 0.48 -5.29 15.60
C ALA A 63 0.27 -4.31 14.43
N GLY A 64 -0.80 -3.50 14.54
CA GLY A 64 -0.95 -2.29 13.74
C GLY A 64 -0.29 -1.09 14.43
N PRO A 65 -0.70 -0.74 15.66
CA PRO A 65 -0.01 0.28 16.46
C PRO A 65 1.30 -0.25 17.05
N ILE A 66 2.33 0.60 17.11
CA ILE A 66 3.68 0.22 17.55
C ILE A 66 4.11 1.09 18.75
N ASP A 67 4.27 0.46 19.90
CA ASP A 67 4.83 1.07 21.12
C ASP A 67 6.35 0.77 21.18
N ARG A 68 7.18 1.64 20.58
CA ARG A 68 8.63 1.46 20.49
C ARG A 68 9.28 1.24 21.87
N PRO A 69 9.01 2.05 22.92
CA PRO A 69 9.58 1.87 24.24
C PRO A 69 9.36 0.47 24.83
N LYS A 70 8.15 -0.08 24.72
CA LYS A 70 7.84 -1.42 25.25
C LYS A 70 8.52 -2.52 24.42
N ILE A 71 8.56 -2.38 23.10
CA ILE A 71 9.21 -3.36 22.20
C ILE A 71 10.71 -3.45 22.46
N ILE A 72 11.39 -2.31 22.69
CA ILE A 72 12.83 -2.28 23.00
C ILE A 72 13.15 -3.10 24.26
N GLN A 73 12.24 -3.14 25.24
CA GLN A 73 12.39 -3.87 26.50
C GLN A 73 12.03 -5.34 26.40
N ALA A 74 11.45 -5.79 25.31
CA ALA A 74 10.96 -7.16 25.10
C ALA A 74 12.11 -8.15 24.83
N LYS A 75 12.72 -8.71 25.88
CA LYS A 75 13.94 -9.55 25.80
C LYS A 75 13.75 -10.86 25.04
N LYS A 76 12.53 -11.42 25.03
CA LYS A 76 12.22 -12.70 24.37
C LYS A 76 11.72 -12.54 22.94
N LEU A 77 11.26 -11.34 22.59
CA LEU A 77 10.67 -11.08 21.29
C LEU A 77 11.69 -11.28 20.16
N LYS A 78 11.33 -12.09 19.17
CA LYS A 78 12.16 -12.40 18.01
C LYS A 78 11.53 -11.92 16.70
N TRP A 79 10.23 -11.74 16.69
CA TRP A 79 9.49 -11.46 15.49
C TRP A 79 8.41 -10.39 15.73
N LEU A 80 8.52 -9.29 14.99
CA LEU A 80 7.50 -8.24 14.87
C LEU A 80 6.88 -8.34 13.49
N HIS A 81 5.56 -8.59 13.40
CA HIS A 81 4.82 -8.57 12.15
C HIS A 81 3.85 -7.38 12.13
N THR A 82 3.87 -6.59 11.05
CA THR A 82 2.95 -5.46 10.90
C THR A 82 1.73 -5.86 10.09
N THR A 83 0.55 -5.34 10.46
CA THR A 83 -0.70 -5.62 9.76
C THR A 83 -0.73 -5.07 8.35
N GLY A 84 0.01 -3.99 8.06
CA GLY A 84 0.13 -3.40 6.72
C GLY A 84 1.34 -3.89 5.94
N ALA A 85 1.36 -3.63 4.64
CA ALA A 85 2.56 -3.81 3.81
C ALA A 85 3.55 -2.66 3.95
N GLY A 86 3.07 -1.42 4.14
CA GLY A 86 3.91 -0.25 4.37
C GLY A 86 4.47 -0.21 5.79
N VAL A 87 5.77 0.07 5.91
CA VAL A 87 6.49 0.11 7.19
C VAL A 87 7.17 1.45 7.45
N ASP A 88 6.84 2.47 6.68
CA ASP A 88 7.39 3.83 6.78
C ASP A 88 7.26 4.44 8.17
N HIS A 89 6.18 4.15 8.91
CA HIS A 89 5.97 4.58 10.30
C HIS A 89 6.95 3.95 11.31
N LEU A 90 7.65 2.89 10.95
CA LEU A 90 8.67 2.25 11.79
C LEU A 90 10.06 2.84 11.57
N LEU A 91 10.29 3.49 10.44
CA LEU A 91 11.61 3.94 10.01
C LEU A 91 12.10 5.17 10.79
N PRO A 92 13.43 5.33 10.90
CA PRO A 92 14.44 4.31 10.66
C PRO A 92 14.37 3.19 11.71
N LEU A 93 14.86 1.98 11.40
CA LEU A 93 14.78 0.81 12.30
C LEU A 93 15.93 0.72 13.32
N ASP A 94 16.69 1.80 13.52
CA ASP A 94 17.82 1.85 14.44
C ASP A 94 17.42 1.66 15.92
N TRP A 95 16.17 1.98 16.25
CA TRP A 95 15.60 1.79 17.58
C TRP A 95 15.31 0.32 17.92
N LEU A 96 15.15 -0.53 16.91
CA LEU A 96 14.71 -1.91 17.10
C LEU A 96 15.92 -2.83 17.36
N PRO A 97 15.92 -3.63 18.45
CA PRO A 97 16.98 -4.60 18.73
C PRO A 97 17.26 -5.54 17.55
N GLU A 98 18.52 -5.86 17.29
CA GLU A 98 18.96 -6.62 16.12
C GLU A 98 18.35 -8.03 16.06
N GLN A 99 18.08 -8.65 17.22
CA GLN A 99 17.47 -9.98 17.30
C GLN A 99 16.01 -10.01 16.85
N ILE A 100 15.34 -8.86 16.73
CA ILE A 100 13.93 -8.80 16.30
C ILE A 100 13.89 -8.64 14.78
N THR A 101 13.34 -9.65 14.12
CA THR A 101 13.05 -9.59 12.68
C THR A 101 11.71 -8.92 12.48
N VAL A 102 11.66 -7.91 11.59
CA VAL A 102 10.39 -7.30 11.14
C VAL A 102 9.92 -7.97 9.86
N THR A 103 8.65 -8.30 9.80
CA THR A 103 7.96 -8.72 8.58
C THR A 103 6.70 -7.90 8.39
N ASN A 104 6.19 -7.85 7.18
CA ASN A 104 4.96 -7.14 6.85
C ASN A 104 3.95 -8.05 6.12
N SER A 105 2.76 -7.53 5.89
CA SER A 105 1.68 -8.25 5.21
C SER A 105 1.70 -8.05 3.68
N SER A 106 2.87 -7.94 3.04
CA SER A 106 2.96 -7.94 1.57
C SER A 106 2.41 -9.25 0.99
N GLY A 107 1.69 -9.15 -0.14
CA GLY A 107 1.07 -10.29 -0.82
C GLY A 107 -0.43 -10.43 -0.60
N ILE A 108 -1.02 -9.70 0.36
CA ILE A 108 -2.46 -9.81 0.67
C ILE A 108 -3.35 -8.83 -0.09
N HIS A 109 -2.75 -7.84 -0.77
CA HIS A 109 -3.44 -6.67 -1.33
C HIS A 109 -3.76 -6.81 -2.83
N GLY A 110 -3.20 -7.83 -3.51
CA GLY A 110 -3.14 -7.91 -4.96
C GLY A 110 -4.50 -7.79 -5.65
N ASP A 111 -5.44 -8.66 -5.32
CA ASP A 111 -6.76 -8.74 -5.98
C ASP A 111 -7.51 -7.41 -5.91
N LYS A 112 -7.57 -6.82 -4.69
CA LYS A 112 -8.29 -5.56 -4.48
C LYS A 112 -7.62 -4.39 -5.19
N THR A 113 -6.30 -4.33 -5.18
CA THR A 113 -5.54 -3.31 -5.91
C THR A 113 -5.78 -3.41 -7.41
N GLU A 114 -5.82 -4.62 -7.96
CA GLU A 114 -6.06 -4.85 -9.38
C GLU A 114 -7.43 -4.32 -9.81
N ASP A 115 -8.49 -4.63 -9.03
CA ASP A 115 -9.83 -4.11 -9.27
C ASP A 115 -9.87 -2.58 -9.17
N PHE A 116 -9.25 -2.02 -8.10
CA PHE A 116 -9.22 -0.58 -7.90
C PHE A 116 -8.52 0.15 -9.06
N ILE A 117 -7.36 -0.34 -9.49
CA ILE A 117 -6.62 0.28 -10.60
C ILE A 117 -7.39 0.15 -11.92
N SER A 118 -8.01 -1.00 -12.18
CA SER A 118 -8.86 -1.17 -13.38
C SER A 118 -10.00 -0.17 -13.40
N MET A 119 -10.69 0.02 -12.28
CA MET A 119 -11.72 1.04 -12.10
C MET A 119 -11.15 2.45 -12.29
N ALA A 120 -10.05 2.77 -11.60
CA ALA A 120 -9.43 4.10 -11.63
C ALA A 120 -8.99 4.51 -13.03
N LEU A 121 -8.36 3.61 -13.78
CA LEU A 121 -7.95 3.83 -15.16
C LEU A 121 -9.16 4.08 -16.07
N LEU A 122 -10.22 3.27 -15.94
CA LEU A 122 -11.45 3.46 -16.72
C LEU A 122 -12.19 4.75 -16.35
N MET A 123 -12.23 5.13 -15.08
CA MET A 123 -12.82 6.39 -14.63
C MET A 123 -12.09 7.60 -15.21
N LEU A 124 -10.75 7.62 -15.14
CA LEU A 124 -9.95 8.71 -15.72
C LEU A 124 -10.07 8.74 -17.24
N HIS A 125 -9.98 7.57 -17.89
CA HIS A 125 -10.04 7.48 -19.35
C HIS A 125 -11.37 7.97 -19.90
N ASN A 126 -12.49 7.63 -19.27
CA ASN A 126 -13.82 8.05 -19.68
C ASN A 126 -14.24 9.41 -19.08
N LYS A 127 -13.30 10.20 -18.55
CA LYS A 127 -13.54 11.54 -17.99
C LYS A 127 -14.64 11.56 -16.89
N MET A 128 -14.75 10.49 -16.11
CA MET A 128 -15.77 10.41 -15.07
C MET A 128 -15.75 11.57 -14.07
N PRO A 129 -14.58 12.11 -13.63
CA PRO A 129 -14.57 13.28 -12.75
C PRO A 129 -15.27 14.49 -13.37
N GLN A 130 -15.04 14.75 -14.65
CA GLN A 130 -15.71 15.83 -15.38
C GLN A 130 -17.21 15.56 -15.57
N ILE A 131 -17.58 14.33 -15.91
CA ILE A 131 -18.99 13.92 -16.06
C ILE A 131 -19.75 14.11 -14.75
N LEU A 132 -19.16 13.73 -13.60
CA LEU A 132 -19.77 13.93 -12.29
C LEU A 132 -19.91 15.42 -11.93
N ALA A 133 -18.91 16.23 -12.25
CA ALA A 133 -18.99 17.68 -12.10
C ALA A 133 -20.09 18.27 -13.00
N ASN A 134 -20.19 17.85 -14.26
CA ASN A 134 -21.24 18.25 -15.17
C ASN A 134 -22.64 17.84 -14.67
N GLN A 135 -22.77 16.63 -14.11
CA GLN A 135 -24.04 16.18 -13.49
C GLN A 135 -24.44 17.11 -12.35
N THR A 136 -23.53 17.45 -11.44
CA THR A 136 -23.77 18.37 -10.31
C THR A 136 -24.24 19.74 -10.82
N ASN A 137 -23.65 20.23 -11.90
CA ASN A 137 -23.96 21.54 -12.50
C ASN A 137 -25.10 21.49 -13.53
N LYS A 138 -25.75 20.31 -13.75
CA LYS A 138 -26.83 20.10 -14.73
C LYS A 138 -26.41 20.46 -16.17
N ILE A 139 -25.18 20.18 -16.53
CA ILE A 139 -24.60 20.41 -17.86
C ILE A 139 -24.72 19.10 -18.66
N TRP A 140 -25.39 19.12 -19.81
CA TRP A 140 -25.43 18.01 -20.76
C TRP A 140 -24.31 18.21 -21.79
N ASP A 141 -23.15 17.59 -21.54
CA ASP A 141 -21.99 17.64 -22.42
C ASP A 141 -21.64 16.21 -22.86
N MET A 142 -21.61 16.00 -24.18
CA MET A 142 -21.28 14.71 -24.77
C MET A 142 -19.77 14.57 -24.92
N ILE A 143 -19.15 13.88 -23.96
CA ILE A 143 -17.71 13.58 -23.96
C ILE A 143 -17.49 12.25 -24.69
N HIS A 144 -16.61 12.26 -25.69
CA HIS A 144 -16.29 11.08 -26.50
C HIS A 144 -14.81 10.75 -26.37
N GLU A 145 -14.51 9.51 -25.98
CA GLU A 145 -13.15 8.98 -25.92
C GLU A 145 -13.05 7.69 -26.73
N PHE A 146 -11.87 7.41 -27.24
CA PHE A 146 -11.57 6.10 -27.83
C PHE A 146 -11.50 5.04 -26.72
N ASN A 147 -11.31 3.77 -27.07
CA ASN A 147 -11.04 2.76 -26.04
C ASN A 147 -9.62 2.94 -25.45
N ILE A 148 -9.44 2.49 -24.20
CA ILE A 148 -8.17 2.60 -23.45
C ILE A 148 -7.05 1.69 -24.00
N ARG A 149 -7.42 0.71 -24.84
CA ARG A 149 -6.49 -0.31 -25.36
C ARG A 149 -5.33 0.33 -26.10
N GLY A 150 -4.09 -0.13 -25.82
CA GLY A 150 -2.87 0.37 -26.42
C GLY A 150 -2.29 1.63 -25.76
N LYS A 151 -3.01 2.28 -24.85
CA LYS A 151 -2.47 3.35 -24.01
C LYS A 151 -1.36 2.82 -23.10
N THR A 152 -0.47 3.70 -22.64
CA THR A 152 0.68 3.35 -21.81
C THR A 152 0.43 3.71 -20.34
N ALA A 153 0.51 2.72 -19.46
CA ALA A 153 0.55 2.90 -18.01
C ALA A 153 1.99 2.74 -17.51
N THR A 154 2.53 3.76 -16.87
CA THR A 154 3.84 3.66 -16.18
C THR A 154 3.60 3.51 -14.69
N VAL A 155 4.10 2.41 -14.10
CA VAL A 155 3.92 2.06 -12.69
C VAL A 155 5.23 2.25 -11.94
N ILE A 156 5.27 3.21 -11.03
CA ILE A 156 6.43 3.50 -10.16
C ILE A 156 6.34 2.66 -8.90
N GLY A 157 7.36 1.80 -8.69
CA GLY A 157 7.33 0.75 -7.68
C GLY A 157 6.56 -0.48 -8.21
N PHE A 158 7.27 -1.59 -8.43
CA PHE A 158 6.70 -2.81 -8.99
C PHE A 158 6.81 -3.99 -8.02
N GLY A 159 6.59 -3.70 -6.73
CA GLY A 159 6.39 -4.69 -5.67
C GLY A 159 5.00 -5.32 -5.76
N ASP A 160 4.46 -5.83 -4.68
CA ASP A 160 3.15 -6.50 -4.64
C ASP A 160 2.02 -5.63 -5.22
N VAL A 161 1.81 -4.44 -4.64
CA VAL A 161 0.77 -3.48 -5.06
C VAL A 161 1.01 -2.98 -6.49
N GLY A 162 2.27 -2.68 -6.85
CA GLY A 162 2.57 -2.19 -8.19
C GLY A 162 2.43 -3.26 -9.28
N ARG A 163 2.70 -4.53 -8.96
CA ARG A 163 2.44 -5.66 -9.87
C ARG A 163 0.94 -5.85 -10.10
N ALA A 164 0.15 -5.76 -9.04
CA ALA A 164 -1.32 -5.80 -9.14
C ALA A 164 -1.85 -4.62 -9.98
N ALA A 165 -1.30 -3.42 -9.80
CA ALA A 165 -1.63 -2.26 -10.62
C ALA A 165 -1.27 -2.49 -12.10
N GLY A 166 -0.09 -3.06 -12.38
CA GLY A 166 0.32 -3.45 -13.73
C GLY A 166 -0.61 -4.48 -14.35
N LEU A 167 -1.06 -5.46 -13.56
CA LEU A 167 -2.00 -6.49 -14.03
C LEU A 167 -3.37 -5.88 -14.37
N GLY A 168 -3.90 -4.97 -13.53
CA GLY A 168 -5.12 -4.23 -13.84
C GLY A 168 -5.05 -3.47 -15.15
N ALA A 169 -3.93 -2.78 -15.42
CA ALA A 169 -3.70 -2.11 -16.69
C ALA A 169 -3.60 -3.09 -17.87
N LYS A 170 -2.91 -4.23 -17.68
CA LYS A 170 -2.81 -5.29 -18.70
C LYS A 170 -4.15 -5.88 -19.11
N ARG A 171 -5.06 -6.12 -18.13
CA ARG A 171 -6.41 -6.62 -18.42
C ARG A 171 -7.21 -5.68 -19.31
N LEU A 172 -6.94 -4.38 -19.23
CA LEU A 172 -7.52 -3.37 -20.12
C LEU A 172 -6.84 -3.27 -21.49
N GLY A 173 -5.83 -4.10 -21.75
CA GLY A 173 -5.08 -4.12 -23.00
C GLY A 173 -4.10 -2.96 -23.15
N MET A 174 -3.67 -2.37 -22.05
CA MET A 174 -2.67 -1.29 -22.01
C MET A 174 -1.25 -1.86 -22.12
N LYS A 175 -0.31 -1.01 -22.55
CA LYS A 175 1.13 -1.24 -22.39
C LYS A 175 1.55 -0.85 -20.98
N VAL A 176 2.37 -1.67 -20.33
CA VAL A 176 2.85 -1.44 -18.96
C VAL A 176 4.35 -1.22 -18.94
N ILE A 177 4.78 -0.08 -18.43
CA ILE A 177 6.18 0.23 -18.11
C ILE A 177 6.34 0.11 -16.60
N ALA A 178 7.19 -0.82 -16.15
CA ALA A 178 7.54 -0.95 -14.74
C ALA A 178 8.76 -0.08 -14.42
N VAL A 179 8.64 0.76 -13.40
CA VAL A 179 9.78 1.53 -12.85
C VAL A 179 10.18 0.92 -11.52
N THR A 180 11.37 0.34 -11.47
CA THR A 180 11.92 -0.27 -10.25
C THR A 180 13.20 0.43 -9.85
N ARG A 181 13.68 0.20 -8.62
CA ARG A 181 14.94 0.79 -8.17
C ARG A 181 16.11 0.40 -9.07
N SER A 182 16.22 -0.89 -9.42
CA SER A 182 17.37 -1.45 -10.14
C SER A 182 17.19 -1.55 -11.65
N GLY A 183 15.96 -1.44 -12.17
CA GLY A 183 15.66 -1.75 -13.57
C GLY A 183 15.61 -3.25 -13.88
N THR A 184 15.60 -4.12 -12.86
CA THR A 184 15.51 -5.57 -13.06
C THR A 184 14.19 -5.94 -13.75
N ALA A 185 14.27 -6.69 -14.85
CA ALA A 185 13.13 -7.06 -15.69
C ALA A 185 11.97 -7.66 -14.89
N GLN A 186 10.78 -7.20 -15.19
CA GLN A 186 9.51 -7.64 -14.58
C GLN A 186 8.67 -8.39 -15.63
N PRO A 187 8.39 -9.68 -15.43
CA PRO A 187 7.71 -10.49 -16.47
C PRO A 187 6.32 -9.99 -16.89
N LEU A 188 5.62 -9.25 -16.00
CA LEU A 188 4.30 -8.68 -16.29
C LEU A 188 4.35 -7.38 -17.08
N ALA A 189 5.51 -6.72 -17.13
CA ALA A 189 5.66 -5.44 -17.82
C ALA A 189 6.15 -5.65 -19.26
N ASP A 190 5.72 -4.78 -20.18
CA ASP A 190 6.26 -4.76 -21.55
C ASP A 190 7.67 -4.18 -21.60
N GLU A 191 7.94 -3.28 -20.64
CA GLU A 191 9.24 -2.63 -20.47
C GLU A 191 9.53 -2.45 -18.98
N THR A 192 10.79 -2.60 -18.59
CA THR A 192 11.23 -2.30 -17.22
C THR A 192 12.42 -1.36 -17.28
N ILE A 193 12.36 -0.29 -16.50
CA ILE A 193 13.44 0.67 -16.36
C ILE A 193 13.81 0.89 -14.88
N SER A 194 14.98 1.45 -14.64
CA SER A 194 15.35 1.93 -13.32
C SER A 194 14.74 3.30 -13.04
N VAL A 195 14.56 3.65 -11.76
CA VAL A 195 14.05 4.96 -11.34
C VAL A 195 14.91 6.13 -11.86
N SER A 196 16.21 5.92 -12.05
CA SER A 196 17.11 6.92 -12.64
C SER A 196 16.81 7.25 -14.11
N GLN A 197 16.08 6.37 -14.79
CA GLN A 197 15.65 6.54 -16.18
C GLN A 197 14.20 7.06 -16.31
N LEU A 198 13.53 7.40 -15.19
CA LEU A 198 12.13 7.78 -15.17
C LEU A 198 11.79 8.85 -16.22
N ASP A 199 12.63 9.88 -16.33
CA ASP A 199 12.39 11.01 -17.22
C ASP A 199 12.37 10.61 -18.71
N THR A 200 12.91 9.44 -19.08
CA THR A 200 12.88 8.92 -20.46
C THR A 200 11.52 8.35 -20.88
N VAL A 201 10.68 7.96 -19.92
CA VAL A 201 9.38 7.34 -20.19
C VAL A 201 8.20 8.29 -19.96
N LEU A 202 8.35 9.33 -19.13
CA LEU A 202 7.28 10.28 -18.84
C LEU A 202 6.65 10.89 -20.09
N PRO A 203 7.40 11.32 -21.14
CA PRO A 203 6.80 11.91 -22.35
C PRO A 203 5.91 10.96 -23.16
N ARG A 204 5.89 9.67 -22.86
CA ARG A 204 5.06 8.65 -23.54
C ARG A 204 4.14 7.89 -22.57
N THR A 205 3.91 8.45 -21.39
CA THR A 205 3.07 7.88 -20.34
C THR A 205 1.68 8.49 -20.38
N ASP A 206 0.67 7.74 -20.79
CA ASP A 206 -0.73 8.21 -20.76
C ASP A 206 -1.27 8.22 -19.32
N TYR A 207 -0.88 7.23 -18.50
CA TYR A 207 -1.29 7.10 -17.09
C TYR A 207 -0.09 6.82 -16.20
N LEU A 208 0.17 7.71 -15.25
CA LEU A 208 1.23 7.54 -14.25
C LEU A 208 0.60 6.98 -12.97
N ILE A 209 1.05 5.78 -12.55
CA ILE A 209 0.59 5.11 -11.34
C ILE A 209 1.74 5.06 -10.34
N VAL A 210 1.55 5.63 -9.16
CA VAL A 210 2.54 5.61 -8.07
C VAL A 210 2.12 4.55 -7.05
N ALA A 211 2.95 3.51 -6.90
CA ALA A 211 2.77 2.38 -6.01
C ALA A 211 4.06 2.04 -5.23
N ALA A 212 5.02 2.98 -5.21
CA ALA A 212 6.28 2.81 -4.51
C ALA A 212 6.14 3.01 -2.99
N PRO A 213 6.98 2.36 -2.17
CA PRO A 213 7.10 2.71 -0.75
C PRO A 213 7.77 4.08 -0.60
N LEU A 214 7.48 4.76 0.53
CA LEU A 214 8.15 6.00 0.89
C LEU A 214 9.53 5.70 1.46
N THR A 215 10.56 6.18 0.78
CA THR A 215 11.97 6.10 1.17
C THR A 215 12.65 7.45 0.92
N ALA A 216 13.92 7.60 1.31
CA ALA A 216 14.69 8.80 0.98
C ALA A 216 14.75 9.02 -0.55
N ASP A 217 14.86 7.94 -1.34
CA ASP A 217 14.97 8.01 -2.81
C ASP A 217 13.64 8.30 -3.51
N THR A 218 12.50 7.98 -2.88
CA THR A 218 11.18 8.17 -3.49
C THR A 218 10.45 9.42 -3.01
N ARG A 219 10.87 10.02 -1.91
CA ARG A 219 10.31 11.29 -1.41
C ARG A 219 10.50 12.40 -2.43
N GLY A 220 9.40 13.05 -2.82
CA GLY A 220 9.42 14.13 -3.82
C GLY A 220 9.81 13.64 -5.22
N LEU A 221 9.66 12.35 -5.51
CA LEU A 221 10.05 11.81 -6.81
C LEU A 221 9.24 12.42 -7.96
N ILE A 222 7.94 12.65 -7.78
CA ILE A 222 7.07 13.22 -8.81
C ILE A 222 6.89 14.71 -8.55
N THR A 223 7.79 15.46 -9.13
CA THR A 223 7.87 16.94 -9.06
C THR A 223 6.95 17.62 -10.08
N ASP A 224 6.75 18.94 -9.93
CA ASP A 224 6.07 19.79 -10.92
C ASP A 224 6.64 19.61 -12.34
N ALA A 225 7.96 19.61 -12.49
CA ALA A 225 8.62 19.41 -13.77
C ALA A 225 8.34 18.04 -14.40
N ARG A 226 8.28 16.98 -13.60
CA ARG A 226 7.94 15.63 -14.06
C ARG A 226 6.49 15.50 -14.47
N ILE A 227 5.58 16.13 -13.73
CA ILE A 227 4.16 16.19 -14.14
C ILE A 227 4.01 16.97 -15.46
N ALA A 228 4.73 18.10 -15.61
CA ALA A 228 4.72 18.88 -16.84
C ALA A 228 5.28 18.11 -18.06
N SER A 229 6.16 17.13 -17.85
CA SER A 229 6.74 16.31 -18.93
C SER A 229 5.82 15.19 -19.45
N LEU A 230 4.74 14.88 -18.73
CA LEU A 230 3.72 13.94 -19.20
C LEU A 230 3.02 14.51 -20.46
N PRO A 231 2.49 13.65 -21.35
CA PRO A 231 1.64 14.13 -22.43
C PRO A 231 0.47 14.95 -21.91
N LYS A 232 0.08 15.99 -22.66
CA LYS A 232 -1.14 16.74 -22.34
C LYS A 232 -2.33 15.78 -22.29
N GLY A 233 -3.10 15.86 -21.23
CA GLY A 233 -4.24 14.98 -21.02
C GLY A 233 -3.92 13.66 -20.31
N ALA A 234 -2.69 13.51 -19.80
CA ALA A 234 -2.33 12.33 -19.01
C ALA A 234 -3.15 12.25 -17.71
N GLY A 235 -3.31 11.02 -17.19
CA GLY A 235 -3.90 10.75 -15.88
C GLY A 235 -2.84 10.41 -14.83
N LEU A 236 -3.10 10.73 -13.55
CA LEU A 236 -2.24 10.40 -12.42
C LEU A 236 -3.01 9.65 -11.34
N ILE A 237 -2.46 8.54 -10.86
CA ILE A 237 -3.03 7.73 -9.77
C ILE A 237 -1.96 7.54 -8.71
N ASN A 238 -2.24 7.91 -7.45
CA ASN A 238 -1.33 7.65 -6.34
C ASN A 238 -1.99 6.74 -5.30
N ILE A 239 -1.48 5.51 -5.22
CA ILE A 239 -1.84 4.48 -4.23
C ILE A 239 -0.63 4.06 -3.37
N GLY A 240 0.48 4.80 -3.48
CA GLY A 240 1.70 4.57 -2.70
C GLY A 240 1.70 5.36 -1.41
N ARG A 241 2.36 6.54 -1.43
CA ARG A 241 2.38 7.48 -0.30
C ARG A 241 2.35 8.92 -0.83
N SER A 242 1.65 9.80 -0.11
CA SER A 242 1.51 11.22 -0.47
C SER A 242 2.85 11.92 -0.71
N PRO A 243 3.88 11.81 0.16
CA PRO A 243 5.12 12.57 -0.01
C PRO A 243 5.97 12.18 -1.22
N ILE A 244 5.55 11.19 -2.01
CA ILE A 244 6.20 10.81 -3.27
C ILE A 244 5.84 11.78 -4.39
N VAL A 245 4.64 12.38 -4.32
CA VAL A 245 4.05 13.24 -5.36
C VAL A 245 3.84 14.64 -4.81
N ASP A 246 4.21 15.65 -5.57
CA ASP A 246 3.91 17.06 -5.28
C ASP A 246 2.42 17.33 -5.56
N TYR A 247 1.59 17.35 -4.52
CA TYR A 247 0.14 17.56 -4.66
C TYR A 247 -0.23 18.99 -5.02
N ASP A 248 0.57 20.00 -4.67
CA ASP A 248 0.38 21.36 -5.14
C ASP A 248 0.58 21.44 -6.66
N ALA A 249 1.56 20.73 -7.17
CA ALA A 249 1.76 20.59 -8.61
C ALA A 249 0.60 19.82 -9.27
N VAL A 250 0.06 18.76 -8.63
CA VAL A 250 -1.13 18.06 -9.16
C VAL A 250 -2.31 19.02 -9.30
N ILE A 251 -2.61 19.82 -8.28
CA ILE A 251 -3.68 20.83 -8.30
C ILE A 251 -3.45 21.82 -9.46
N LYS A 252 -2.22 22.34 -9.58
CA LYS A 252 -1.82 23.26 -10.66
C LYS A 252 -2.06 22.66 -12.05
N HIS A 253 -1.61 21.42 -12.25
CA HIS A 253 -1.69 20.74 -13.55
C HIS A 253 -3.09 20.26 -13.91
N LEU A 254 -3.94 19.92 -12.95
CA LEU A 254 -5.37 19.69 -13.18
C LEU A 254 -6.08 21.00 -13.57
N THR A 255 -5.80 22.09 -12.86
CA THR A 255 -6.39 23.41 -13.14
C THR A 255 -6.00 23.93 -14.53
N SER A 256 -4.74 23.72 -14.94
CA SER A 256 -4.24 24.13 -16.27
C SER A 256 -4.61 23.15 -17.39
N LYS A 257 -5.25 22.03 -17.09
CA LYS A 257 -5.59 20.95 -18.04
C LYS A 257 -4.35 20.33 -18.73
N GLN A 258 -3.20 20.33 -18.04
CA GLN A 258 -2.05 19.51 -18.41
C GLN A 258 -2.33 18.06 -18.04
N LEU A 259 -2.87 17.82 -16.84
CA LEU A 259 -3.50 16.55 -16.45
C LEU A 259 -5.00 16.63 -16.74
N ASP A 260 -5.57 15.59 -17.31
CA ASP A 260 -7.01 15.47 -17.53
C ASP A 260 -7.77 15.01 -16.28
N GLY A 261 -7.08 14.27 -15.39
CA GLY A 261 -7.65 13.83 -14.13
C GLY A 261 -6.62 13.15 -13.24
N ALA A 262 -6.94 13.09 -11.94
CA ALA A 262 -6.14 12.35 -10.98
C ALA A 262 -7.02 11.59 -9.98
N ILE A 263 -6.48 10.50 -9.42
CA ILE A 263 -7.05 9.77 -8.29
C ILE A 263 -5.96 9.67 -7.22
N LEU A 264 -6.25 10.23 -6.04
CA LEU A 264 -5.35 10.21 -4.89
C LEU A 264 -6.01 9.43 -3.75
N ASP A 265 -5.34 8.35 -3.34
CA ASP A 265 -5.84 7.45 -2.30
C ASP A 265 -5.13 7.64 -0.95
N VAL A 266 -4.03 8.41 -0.92
CA VAL A 266 -3.15 8.55 0.26
C VAL A 266 -2.81 10.02 0.53
N PHE A 267 -2.70 10.40 1.81
CA PHE A 267 -2.50 11.80 2.22
C PHE A 267 -1.49 11.89 3.36
N ASP A 268 -0.89 13.09 3.57
CA ASP A 268 0.07 13.32 4.65
C ASP A 268 -0.57 13.20 6.02
N ASN A 269 -1.82 13.67 6.13
CA ASN A 269 -2.64 13.51 7.31
C ASN A 269 -3.91 12.77 6.91
N GLU A 270 -4.19 11.67 7.57
CA GLU A 270 -5.38 10.86 7.38
C GLU A 270 -6.14 10.72 8.71
N PRO A 271 -7.44 11.10 8.75
CA PRO A 271 -8.28 11.58 7.65
C PRO A 271 -7.84 12.92 7.06
N LEU A 272 -8.07 13.09 5.73
CA LEU A 272 -7.80 14.34 5.03
C LEU A 272 -8.62 15.49 5.64
N ASP A 273 -7.94 16.59 5.96
CA ASP A 273 -8.58 17.78 6.56
C ASP A 273 -9.74 18.28 5.67
N PRO A 274 -10.93 18.54 6.27
CA PRO A 274 -12.08 19.09 5.52
C PRO A 274 -11.83 20.40 4.80
N SER A 275 -10.83 21.19 5.23
CA SER A 275 -10.42 22.44 4.59
C SER A 275 -9.43 22.26 3.43
N SER A 276 -8.97 21.03 3.16
CA SER A 276 -7.98 20.76 2.12
C SER A 276 -8.49 21.17 0.73
N PRO A 277 -7.67 21.90 -0.08
CA PRO A 277 -8.04 22.27 -1.44
C PRO A 277 -8.23 21.05 -2.35
N LEU A 278 -7.74 19.88 -1.98
CA LEU A 278 -7.91 18.64 -2.75
C LEU A 278 -9.39 18.27 -2.91
N TRP A 279 -10.26 18.57 -1.92
CA TRP A 279 -11.69 18.28 -2.02
C TRP A 279 -12.42 19.01 -3.14
N THR A 280 -11.94 20.19 -3.53
CA THR A 280 -12.57 21.06 -4.51
C THR A 280 -11.77 21.19 -5.82
N THR A 281 -10.63 20.49 -5.91
CA THR A 281 -9.80 20.51 -7.13
C THR A 281 -10.55 19.87 -8.30
N PRO A 282 -10.66 20.53 -9.45
CA PRO A 282 -11.38 19.98 -10.60
C PRO A 282 -10.69 18.71 -11.13
N ASN A 283 -11.50 17.78 -11.58
CA ASN A 283 -11.04 16.48 -12.13
C ASN A 283 -10.18 15.62 -11.20
N LEU A 284 -10.23 15.89 -9.89
CA LEU A 284 -9.61 15.08 -8.86
C LEU A 284 -10.66 14.19 -8.18
N ILE A 285 -10.33 12.92 -8.00
CA ILE A 285 -11.04 11.99 -7.11
C ILE A 285 -10.15 11.73 -5.90
N VAL A 286 -10.71 11.95 -4.71
CA VAL A 286 -10.12 11.59 -3.42
C VAL A 286 -10.76 10.29 -2.96
N THR A 287 -9.95 9.27 -2.67
CA THR A 287 -10.39 8.02 -2.03
C THR A 287 -9.73 7.88 -0.66
N PRO A 288 -10.44 7.35 0.36
CA PRO A 288 -9.96 7.41 1.74
C PRO A 288 -9.06 6.22 2.11
N HIS A 289 -7.93 6.06 1.40
CA HIS A 289 -6.92 5.02 1.60
C HIS A 289 -7.52 3.60 1.56
N THR A 290 -8.27 3.31 0.50
CA THR A 290 -9.03 2.06 0.35
C THR A 290 -8.65 1.23 -0.87
N SER A 291 -7.63 1.66 -1.62
CA SER A 291 -7.22 0.99 -2.87
C SER A 291 -6.82 -0.48 -2.67
N CYS A 292 -6.39 -0.83 -1.47
CA CYS A 292 -5.88 -2.16 -1.12
C CYS A 292 -6.76 -2.90 -0.09
N ASP A 293 -7.74 -2.23 0.52
CA ASP A 293 -8.50 -2.76 1.63
C ASP A 293 -9.69 -3.59 1.15
N ALA A 294 -9.89 -4.75 1.76
CA ALA A 294 -11.00 -5.65 1.51
C ALA A 294 -11.66 -6.08 2.83
N PRO A 295 -12.96 -6.44 2.85
CA PRO A 295 -13.65 -6.82 4.09
C PRO A 295 -13.01 -7.98 4.85
N ASP A 296 -12.24 -8.83 4.18
CA ASP A 296 -11.50 -9.96 4.74
C ASP A 296 -10.03 -9.63 5.09
N TYR A 297 -9.68 -8.34 5.19
CA TYR A 297 -8.32 -7.86 5.41
C TYR A 297 -7.62 -8.57 6.58
N THR A 298 -8.23 -8.57 7.76
CA THR A 298 -7.68 -9.18 8.97
C THR A 298 -7.46 -10.68 8.81
N GLN A 299 -8.37 -11.38 8.12
CA GLN A 299 -8.22 -12.80 7.83
C GLN A 299 -7.02 -13.05 6.92
N ARG A 300 -6.81 -12.24 5.89
CA ARG A 300 -5.64 -12.31 5.00
C ARG A 300 -4.34 -12.05 5.77
N VAL A 301 -4.33 -11.06 6.69
CA VAL A 301 -3.18 -10.79 7.57
C VAL A 301 -2.83 -12.01 8.40
N LEU A 302 -3.82 -12.63 9.05
CA LEU A 302 -3.62 -13.82 9.88
C LEU A 302 -3.17 -15.03 9.05
N ASP A 303 -3.72 -15.25 7.85
CA ASP A 303 -3.29 -16.32 6.96
C ASP A 303 -1.85 -16.10 6.47
N CYS A 304 -1.47 -14.86 6.14
CA CYS A 304 -0.08 -14.48 5.82
C CYS A 304 0.86 -14.77 7.01
N TRP A 305 0.44 -14.42 8.22
CA TRP A 305 1.18 -14.71 9.44
C TRP A 305 1.35 -16.23 9.66
N PHE A 306 0.28 -17.02 9.51
CA PHE A 306 0.33 -18.50 9.64
C PHE A 306 1.25 -19.14 8.59
N ALA A 307 1.23 -18.66 7.35
CA ALA A 307 2.16 -19.12 6.31
C ALA A 307 3.62 -18.85 6.69
N ASN A 308 3.89 -17.65 7.22
CA ASN A 308 5.20 -17.31 7.75
C ASN A 308 5.58 -18.15 8.98
N PHE A 309 4.64 -18.40 9.89
CA PHE A 309 4.87 -19.26 11.05
C PHE A 309 5.21 -20.70 10.66
N ALA A 310 4.50 -21.28 9.69
CA ALA A 310 4.79 -22.61 9.16
C ALA A 310 6.23 -22.69 8.62
N LYS A 311 6.67 -21.66 7.89
CA LYS A 311 8.04 -21.58 7.38
C LYS A 311 9.06 -21.40 8.51
N PHE A 312 8.75 -20.54 9.47
CA PHE A 312 9.62 -20.28 10.62
C PHE A 312 9.91 -21.55 11.45
N ILE A 313 8.89 -22.35 11.79
CA ILE A 313 9.07 -23.56 12.58
C ILE A 313 9.79 -24.67 11.84
N THR A 314 9.75 -24.68 10.51
CA THR A 314 10.40 -25.72 9.67
C THR A 314 11.81 -25.36 9.25
N THR A 315 12.09 -24.08 9.00
CA THR A 315 13.35 -23.63 8.40
C THR A 315 14.08 -22.56 9.22
N GLY A 316 13.44 -21.98 10.23
CA GLY A 316 13.93 -20.81 10.96
C GLY A 316 13.88 -19.50 10.14
N GLN A 317 13.28 -19.53 8.93
CA GLN A 317 13.23 -18.37 8.05
C GLN A 317 11.83 -17.76 8.00
N LEU A 318 11.77 -16.46 7.70
CA LEU A 318 10.55 -15.68 7.50
C LEU A 318 10.54 -15.08 6.10
N ASP A 319 9.37 -15.02 5.48
CA ASP A 319 9.13 -14.23 4.26
C ASP A 319 8.77 -12.79 4.61
N ASN A 320 8.71 -11.92 3.60
CA ASN A 320 8.36 -10.50 3.76
C ASN A 320 9.19 -9.77 4.84
N LYS A 321 10.48 -10.14 4.97
CA LYS A 321 11.38 -9.44 5.88
C LYS A 321 11.63 -8.04 5.40
N VAL A 322 11.43 -7.09 6.29
CA VAL A 322 11.80 -5.69 6.04
C VAL A 322 13.32 -5.56 6.09
N ASN A 323 13.88 -5.06 5.01
CA ASN A 323 15.30 -4.73 4.97
C ASN A 323 15.54 -3.45 5.79
N ARG A 324 16.37 -3.54 6.85
CA ARG A 324 16.62 -2.43 7.77
C ARG A 324 17.24 -1.20 7.09
N GLN A 325 18.05 -1.42 6.05
CA GLN A 325 18.75 -0.33 5.34
C GLN A 325 17.86 0.30 4.26
N LEU A 326 17.04 -0.52 3.59
CA LEU A 326 16.18 -0.08 2.49
C LEU A 326 14.83 0.46 2.95
N GLY A 327 14.37 0.05 4.14
CA GLY A 327 13.10 0.48 4.71
C GLY A 327 11.86 -0.17 4.08
N TYR A 328 12.01 -1.33 3.42
CA TYR A 328 10.90 -2.09 2.86
C TYR A 328 11.26 -3.56 2.64
#